data_37c340fd73197c29c38b33eaa6357ac5
#
_entry.id   37c340fd73197c29c38b33eaa6357ac5
#
_cell.length_a   1.000
_cell.length_b   1.000
_cell.length_c   1.000
_cell.angle_alpha   90.00
_cell.angle_beta   90.00
_cell.angle_gamma   90.00
#
_symmetry.space_group_name_H-M   'P 1'
#
loop_
_entity.id
_entity.type
_entity.pdbx_description
1 polymer ?
#
loop_
_entity_poly.entity_id
_entity_poly.type
_entity_poly.pdbx_seq_one_letter_code
_entity_poly.pdbx_strand_id
1 'polypeptide(L)'
;MKKGKIKIINVIKVFLIFVISIFIVYNVFGGDITDKTHSKLIFSGYCRGKFRITNEEELTAFKAITYNMDDFKYDLTTNDIFVDINNNCACPQDVYVKNVKVNNFVTIKYDIYNTTCASISTCGVMTIVPKNTLWHAYTGNWNNPIDVLNNLDTKKHSILKGYYCTDDI
;
A
#
# COMPACT_ATOMS: atom_id res chain seq x y z
N MET A 1 16.29 41.76 32.39
CA MET A 1 15.18 41.17 31.60
C MET A 1 15.41 40.99 30.07
N LYS A 2 16.45 41.55 29.43
CA LYS A 2 16.67 41.41 27.95
C LYS A 2 17.24 40.05 27.48
N LYS A 3 18.07 39.36 28.27
CA LYS A 3 18.73 38.11 27.88
C LYS A 3 17.76 36.89 27.69
N GLY A 4 16.64 36.84 28.40
CA GLY A 4 15.67 35.75 28.29
C GLY A 4 14.85 35.81 27.00
N LYS A 5 14.47 37.02 26.56
CA LYS A 5 13.70 37.22 25.31
C LYS A 5 14.47 36.82 24.07
N ILE A 6 15.78 37.08 24.02
CA ILE A 6 16.65 36.74 22.89
C ILE A 6 16.78 35.22 22.76
N LYS A 7 16.89 34.47 23.86
CA LYS A 7 16.93 33.00 23.82
C LYS A 7 15.64 32.39 23.26
N ILE A 8 14.50 32.90 23.72
CA ILE A 8 13.17 32.41 23.24
C ILE A 8 12.98 32.67 21.75
N ILE A 9 13.36 33.86 21.27
CA ILE A 9 13.24 34.20 19.84
C ILE A 9 14.12 33.27 18.97
N ASN A 10 15.32 32.92 19.44
CA ASN A 10 16.20 32.02 18.71
C ASN A 10 15.65 30.58 18.68
N VAL A 11 15.05 30.10 19.77
CA VAL A 11 14.41 28.79 19.81
C VAL A 11 13.21 28.74 18.84
N ILE A 12 12.39 29.79 18.81
CA ILE A 12 11.26 29.87 17.88
C ILE A 12 11.74 29.89 16.43
N LYS A 13 12.81 30.63 16.11
CA LYS A 13 13.39 30.66 14.76
C LYS A 13 13.89 29.28 14.32
N VAL A 14 14.62 28.58 15.19
CA VAL A 14 15.14 27.22 14.90
C VAL A 14 13.97 26.25 14.67
N PHE A 15 12.93 26.31 15.51
CA PHE A 15 11.74 25.49 15.36
C PHE A 15 11.00 25.78 14.04
N LEU A 16 10.86 27.06 13.67
CA LEU A 16 10.22 27.46 12.42
C LEU A 16 11.01 26.99 11.20
N ILE A 17 12.34 27.09 11.21
CA ILE A 17 13.21 26.57 10.14
C ILE A 17 13.04 25.05 10.03
N PHE A 18 12.98 24.34 11.14
CA PHE A 18 12.79 22.89 11.16
C PHE A 18 11.45 22.49 10.56
N VAL A 19 10.35 23.17 10.95
CA VAL A 19 9.01 22.92 10.40
C VAL A 19 8.95 23.22 8.90
N ILE A 20 9.56 24.35 8.47
CA ILE A 20 9.63 24.72 7.03
C ILE A 20 10.45 23.68 6.27
N SER A 21 11.56 23.19 6.83
CA SER A 21 12.39 22.16 6.21
C SER A 21 11.62 20.84 6.04
N ILE A 22 10.87 20.41 7.05
CA ILE A 22 10.00 19.23 6.95
C ILE A 22 8.94 19.45 5.87
N PHE A 23 8.32 20.63 5.83
CA PHE A 23 7.30 20.94 4.84
C PHE A 23 7.86 20.96 3.41
N ILE A 24 9.05 21.51 3.21
CA ILE A 24 9.76 21.50 1.91
C ILE A 24 10.10 20.07 1.51
N VAL A 25 10.67 19.28 2.44
CA VAL A 25 10.99 17.86 2.19
C VAL A 25 9.73 17.10 1.79
N TYR A 26 8.64 17.28 2.51
CA TYR A 26 7.37 16.62 2.20
C TYR A 26 6.83 17.01 0.82
N ASN A 27 6.85 18.30 0.46
CA ASN A 27 6.34 18.76 -0.82
C ASN A 27 7.26 18.47 -2.02
N VAL A 28 8.57 18.48 -1.81
CA VAL A 28 9.55 18.22 -2.88
C VAL A 28 9.74 16.71 -3.12
N PHE A 29 9.73 15.91 -2.06
CA PHE A 29 9.99 14.47 -2.15
C PHE A 29 8.72 13.62 -2.09
N GLY A 30 7.60 14.14 -1.59
CA GLY A 30 6.28 13.49 -1.64
C GLY A 30 5.57 13.65 -2.99
N GLY A 31 6.33 13.75 -4.09
CA GLY A 31 5.82 14.01 -5.42
C GLY A 31 4.86 12.94 -5.93
N ASP A 32 3.91 13.36 -6.77
CA ASP A 32 3.01 12.47 -7.50
C ASP A 32 3.81 11.67 -8.54
N ILE A 33 3.71 10.36 -8.49
CA ILE A 33 4.35 9.42 -9.40
C ILE A 33 3.35 8.56 -10.16
N THR A 34 2.07 8.91 -10.13
CA THR A 34 0.97 8.15 -10.73
C THR A 34 1.25 7.77 -12.19
N ASP A 35 1.78 8.68 -12.97
CA ASP A 35 2.09 8.45 -14.40
C ASP A 35 3.21 7.43 -14.63
N LYS A 36 3.98 7.11 -13.59
CA LYS A 36 5.08 6.12 -13.63
C LYS A 36 4.66 4.76 -13.09
N THR A 37 3.42 4.65 -12.62
CA THR A 37 2.88 3.44 -12.00
C THR A 37 1.81 2.80 -12.86
N HIS A 38 1.63 1.51 -12.68
CA HIS A 38 0.51 0.78 -13.28
C HIS A 38 -0.34 0.17 -12.19
N SER A 39 -1.61 0.56 -12.15
CA SER A 39 -2.54 0.09 -11.13
C SER A 39 -3.64 -0.76 -11.75
N LYS A 40 -4.02 -1.82 -11.05
CA LYS A 40 -5.03 -2.77 -11.47
C LYS A 40 -5.91 -3.17 -10.29
N LEU A 41 -7.20 -3.38 -10.57
CA LEU A 41 -8.11 -4.02 -9.64
C LEU A 41 -7.73 -5.49 -9.48
N ILE A 42 -7.72 -5.99 -8.24
CA ILE A 42 -7.53 -7.40 -7.94
C ILE A 42 -8.62 -7.90 -6.98
N PHE A 43 -8.86 -9.19 -7.04
CA PHE A 43 -9.74 -9.90 -6.10
C PHE A 43 -8.89 -10.90 -5.33
N SER A 44 -9.05 -10.93 -4.01
CA SER A 44 -8.24 -11.80 -3.14
C SER A 44 -9.05 -12.89 -2.44
N GLY A 45 -10.30 -13.07 -2.82
CA GLY A 45 -11.18 -13.93 -2.03
C GLY A 45 -11.39 -13.36 -0.63
N TYR A 46 -10.77 -13.95 0.38
CA TYR A 46 -11.00 -13.61 1.78
C TYR A 46 -9.84 -12.87 2.47
N CYS A 47 -8.68 -12.78 1.81
CA CYS A 47 -7.52 -12.12 2.42
C CYS A 47 -7.59 -10.60 2.27
N ARG A 48 -7.44 -9.88 3.38
CA ARG A 48 -7.38 -8.41 3.43
C ARG A 48 -6.02 -7.97 3.95
N GLY A 49 -5.62 -6.79 3.57
CA GLY A 49 -4.39 -6.18 4.07
C GLY A 49 -3.64 -5.37 3.03
N LYS A 50 -2.53 -4.82 3.48
CA LYS A 50 -1.59 -4.11 2.63
C LYS A 50 -0.32 -4.94 2.53
N PHE A 51 0.13 -5.18 1.30
CA PHE A 51 1.28 -6.02 1.02
C PHE A 51 2.28 -5.28 0.15
N ARG A 52 3.56 -5.50 0.42
CA ARG A 52 4.66 -5.13 -0.46
C ARG A 52 5.36 -6.38 -0.94
N ILE A 53 5.64 -6.44 -2.22
CA ILE A 53 6.27 -7.57 -2.91
C ILE A 53 7.48 -7.01 -3.65
N THR A 54 8.67 -7.50 -3.31
CA THR A 54 9.94 -6.97 -3.81
C THR A 54 10.77 -8.00 -4.57
N ASN A 55 10.39 -9.28 -4.47
CA ASN A 55 11.07 -10.41 -5.08
C ASN A 55 10.09 -11.55 -5.41
N GLU A 56 10.59 -12.56 -6.15
CA GLU A 56 9.77 -13.69 -6.63
C GLU A 56 9.28 -14.61 -5.50
N GLU A 57 10.02 -14.73 -4.40
CA GLU A 57 9.60 -15.54 -3.26
C GLU A 57 8.37 -14.91 -2.58
N GLU A 58 8.41 -13.60 -2.35
CA GLU A 58 7.27 -12.85 -1.82
C GLU A 58 6.07 -12.88 -2.78
N LEU A 59 6.31 -12.82 -4.10
CA LEU A 59 5.25 -12.93 -5.09
C LEU A 59 4.60 -14.32 -5.05
N THR A 60 5.39 -15.37 -4.92
CA THR A 60 4.89 -16.74 -4.80
C THR A 60 4.06 -16.91 -3.54
N ALA A 61 4.54 -16.40 -2.39
CA ALA A 61 3.80 -16.42 -1.15
C ALA A 61 2.49 -15.63 -1.25
N PHE A 62 2.52 -14.46 -1.92
CA PHE A 62 1.33 -13.64 -2.13
C PHE A 62 0.28 -14.37 -3.00
N LYS A 63 0.71 -15.05 -4.06
CA LYS A 63 -0.17 -15.86 -4.90
C LYS A 63 -0.81 -17.02 -4.13
N ALA A 64 -0.12 -17.58 -3.15
CA ALA A 64 -0.67 -18.64 -2.30
C ALA A 64 -1.77 -18.16 -1.35
N ILE A 65 -1.80 -16.87 -1.00
CA ILE A 65 -2.81 -16.28 -0.10
C ILE A 65 -3.89 -15.48 -0.85
N THR A 66 -3.85 -15.43 -2.17
CA THR A 66 -4.81 -14.69 -3.02
C THR A 66 -5.24 -15.53 -4.22
N TYR A 67 -6.46 -15.26 -4.72
CA TYR A 67 -6.98 -15.95 -5.90
C TYR A 67 -6.71 -15.14 -7.18
N ASN A 68 -6.61 -15.85 -8.34
CA ASN A 68 -6.57 -15.27 -9.69
C ASN A 68 -5.39 -14.32 -9.97
N MET A 69 -4.20 -14.68 -9.49
CA MET A 69 -2.96 -13.92 -9.74
C MET A 69 -2.03 -14.57 -10.79
N ASP A 70 -2.49 -15.62 -11.48
CA ASP A 70 -1.60 -16.46 -12.32
C ASP A 70 -1.07 -15.77 -13.59
N ASP A 71 -1.78 -14.76 -14.10
CA ASP A 71 -1.48 -14.14 -15.40
C ASP A 71 -0.50 -12.96 -15.32
N PHE A 72 0.12 -12.71 -14.17
CA PHE A 72 0.96 -11.54 -13.99
C PHE A 72 2.44 -11.87 -14.13
N LYS A 73 3.02 -11.38 -15.21
CA LYS A 73 4.48 -11.29 -15.36
C LYS A 73 4.94 -9.89 -14.96
N TYR A 74 5.76 -9.81 -13.91
CA TYR A 74 6.34 -8.57 -13.44
C TYR A 74 7.85 -8.66 -13.45
N ASP A 75 8.49 -7.56 -13.83
CA ASP A 75 9.92 -7.41 -13.63
C ASP A 75 10.17 -6.84 -12.22
N LEU A 76 10.36 -7.75 -11.26
CA LEU A 76 10.69 -7.41 -9.88
C LEU A 76 12.14 -6.94 -9.69
N THR A 77 12.96 -6.94 -10.72
CA THR A 77 14.32 -6.38 -10.64
C THR A 77 14.27 -4.85 -10.62
N THR A 78 13.36 -4.27 -11.38
CA THR A 78 13.21 -2.81 -11.56
C THR A 78 12.01 -2.22 -10.82
N ASN A 79 11.06 -3.05 -10.40
CA ASN A 79 9.81 -2.61 -9.78
C ASN A 79 9.58 -3.28 -8.43
N ASP A 80 8.81 -2.61 -7.56
CA ASP A 80 8.13 -3.21 -6.43
C ASP A 80 6.63 -3.23 -6.72
N ILE A 81 5.91 -4.19 -6.12
CA ILE A 81 4.46 -4.28 -6.20
C ILE A 81 3.88 -3.93 -4.84
N PHE A 82 2.92 -3.04 -4.82
CA PHE A 82 2.17 -2.67 -3.64
C PHE A 82 0.71 -3.06 -3.83
N VAL A 83 0.13 -3.71 -2.83
CA VAL A 83 -1.24 -4.21 -2.87
C VAL A 83 -2.00 -3.71 -1.66
N ASP A 84 -3.16 -3.10 -1.88
CA ASP A 84 -4.07 -2.66 -0.82
C ASP A 84 -5.44 -3.34 -1.03
N ILE A 85 -5.75 -4.35 -0.21
CA ILE A 85 -6.97 -5.15 -0.26
C ILE A 85 -7.81 -4.84 0.97
N ASN A 86 -8.71 -3.88 0.86
CA ASN A 86 -9.51 -3.42 2.00
C ASN A 86 -11.00 -3.26 1.68
N ASN A 87 -11.42 -3.56 0.47
CA ASN A 87 -12.77 -3.31 0.02
C ASN A 87 -13.56 -4.62 -0.10
N ASN A 88 -14.86 -4.53 0.11
CA ASN A 88 -15.80 -5.55 -0.29
C ASN A 88 -16.33 -5.20 -1.68
N CYS A 89 -16.21 -6.11 -2.61
CA CYS A 89 -16.66 -5.95 -3.97
C CYS A 89 -17.71 -7.00 -4.31
N ALA A 90 -18.71 -6.56 -5.04
CA ALA A 90 -19.74 -7.42 -5.57
C ALA A 90 -19.55 -7.55 -7.09
N CYS A 91 -19.78 -8.72 -7.65
CA CYS A 91 -19.75 -9.00 -9.09
C CYS A 91 -18.51 -8.45 -9.83
N PRO A 92 -17.48 -9.26 -10.03
CA PRO A 92 -16.19 -8.84 -10.61
C PRO A 92 -16.29 -8.10 -11.96
N GLN A 93 -17.32 -8.39 -12.76
CA GLN A 93 -17.53 -7.79 -14.08
C GLN A 93 -17.97 -6.31 -14.02
N ASP A 94 -18.53 -5.88 -12.90
CA ASP A 94 -19.12 -4.55 -12.75
C ASP A 94 -18.30 -3.65 -11.80
N VAL A 95 -17.15 -4.15 -11.37
CA VAL A 95 -16.27 -3.44 -10.45
C VAL A 95 -15.08 -2.88 -11.20
N TYR A 96 -14.77 -1.62 -10.99
CA TYR A 96 -13.61 -0.98 -11.58
C TYR A 96 -13.00 0.07 -10.65
N VAL A 97 -11.72 0.32 -10.86
CA VAL A 97 -10.94 1.30 -10.11
C VAL A 97 -10.90 2.62 -10.85
N LYS A 98 -11.05 3.71 -10.11
CA LYS A 98 -10.95 5.09 -10.60
C LYS A 98 -10.00 5.91 -9.74
N ASN A 99 -9.58 7.04 -10.30
CA ASN A 99 -8.87 8.11 -9.56
C ASN A 99 -7.65 7.59 -8.78
N VAL A 100 -6.92 6.62 -9.34
CA VAL A 100 -5.72 6.13 -8.69
C VAL A 100 -4.68 7.24 -8.66
N LYS A 101 -4.18 7.54 -7.47
CA LYS A 101 -3.07 8.47 -7.24
C LYS A 101 -2.03 7.81 -6.36
N VAL A 102 -0.80 7.88 -6.78
CA VAL A 102 0.35 7.28 -6.08
C VAL A 102 1.41 8.35 -5.90
N ASN A 103 1.94 8.46 -4.71
CA ASN A 103 3.11 9.30 -4.47
C ASN A 103 4.36 8.44 -4.20
N ASN A 104 5.53 9.05 -4.22
CA ASN A 104 6.79 8.34 -4.03
C ASN A 104 7.02 7.80 -2.60
N PHE A 105 6.15 8.15 -1.63
CA PHE A 105 6.04 7.49 -0.33
C PHE A 105 5.08 6.30 -0.36
N VAL A 106 4.58 5.96 -1.54
CA VAL A 106 3.61 4.88 -1.79
C VAL A 106 2.34 5.01 -0.94
N THR A 107 1.82 6.23 -0.85
CA THR A 107 0.43 6.39 -0.46
C THR A 107 -0.42 6.20 -1.71
N ILE A 108 -1.21 5.14 -1.75
CA ILE A 108 -2.11 4.83 -2.85
C ILE A 108 -3.50 5.31 -2.44
N LYS A 109 -4.03 6.26 -3.20
CA LYS A 109 -5.43 6.72 -3.07
C LYS A 109 -6.18 6.27 -4.31
N TYR A 110 -7.34 5.69 -4.13
CA TYR A 110 -8.16 5.20 -5.24
C TYR A 110 -9.62 5.12 -4.83
N ASP A 111 -10.48 5.12 -5.82
CA ASP A 111 -11.91 4.88 -5.66
C ASP A 111 -12.27 3.57 -6.36
N ILE A 112 -13.02 2.71 -5.68
CA ILE A 112 -13.62 1.53 -6.28
C ILE A 112 -15.09 1.81 -6.52
N TYR A 113 -15.49 1.74 -7.77
CA TYR A 113 -16.89 1.71 -8.14
C TYR A 113 -17.41 0.29 -8.03
N ASN A 114 -18.49 0.11 -7.29
CA ASN A 114 -19.03 -1.20 -6.94
C ASN A 114 -20.55 -1.18 -7.17
N THR A 115 -21.07 -2.27 -7.71
CA THR A 115 -22.50 -2.48 -7.88
C THR A 115 -23.06 -3.39 -6.80
N THR A 116 -24.35 -3.36 -6.57
CA THR A 116 -25.02 -4.29 -5.65
C THR A 116 -25.19 -5.65 -6.30
N CYS A 117 -24.63 -6.67 -5.68
CA CYS A 117 -24.71 -8.05 -6.14
C CYS A 117 -24.75 -9.01 -4.95
N ALA A 118 -25.23 -10.20 -5.16
CA ALA A 118 -25.39 -11.21 -4.10
C ALA A 118 -24.06 -11.87 -3.67
N SER A 119 -23.03 -11.80 -4.51
CA SER A 119 -21.70 -12.35 -4.20
C SER A 119 -20.80 -11.27 -3.67
N ILE A 120 -20.19 -11.50 -2.52
CA ILE A 120 -19.24 -10.58 -1.89
C ILE A 120 -17.87 -11.25 -1.87
N SER A 121 -16.87 -10.58 -2.44
CA SER A 121 -15.47 -10.94 -2.30
C SER A 121 -14.67 -9.74 -1.83
N THR A 122 -13.48 -9.99 -1.30
CA THR A 122 -12.55 -8.89 -1.01
C THR A 122 -11.83 -8.47 -2.29
N CYS A 123 -11.65 -7.18 -2.44
CA CYS A 123 -10.95 -6.60 -3.57
C CYS A 123 -10.05 -5.45 -3.14
N GLY A 124 -9.18 -5.06 -4.02
CA GLY A 124 -8.27 -3.95 -3.80
C GLY A 124 -7.53 -3.52 -5.05
N VAL A 125 -6.52 -2.73 -4.86
CA VAL A 125 -5.67 -2.23 -5.93
C VAL A 125 -4.28 -2.78 -5.77
N MET A 126 -3.76 -3.32 -6.85
CA MET A 126 -2.35 -3.63 -7.01
C MET A 126 -1.70 -2.56 -7.86
N THR A 127 -0.58 -2.04 -7.40
CA THR A 127 0.16 -0.98 -8.07
C THR A 127 1.62 -1.39 -8.24
N ILE A 128 2.10 -1.36 -9.48
CA ILE A 128 3.50 -1.58 -9.83
C ILE A 128 4.20 -0.23 -9.77
N VAL A 129 5.26 -0.13 -8.99
CA VAL A 129 6.00 1.11 -8.76
C VAL A 129 7.47 0.91 -9.10
N PRO A 130 8.05 1.69 -10.02
CA PRO A 130 9.48 1.61 -10.31
C PRO A 130 10.32 1.94 -9.08
N LYS A 131 11.31 1.08 -8.76
CA LYS A 131 12.16 1.23 -7.57
C LYS A 131 12.90 2.55 -7.52
N ASN A 132 13.29 3.10 -8.66
CA ASN A 132 13.98 4.37 -8.76
C ASN A 132 13.11 5.61 -8.44
N THR A 133 11.80 5.43 -8.33
CA THR A 133 10.86 6.50 -7.95
C THR A 133 10.51 6.47 -6.47
N LEU A 134 10.88 5.40 -5.77
CA LEU A 134 10.60 5.24 -4.35
C LEU A 134 11.58 6.04 -3.51
N TRP A 135 11.09 6.66 -2.46
CA TRP A 135 11.96 7.27 -1.48
C TRP A 135 12.49 6.23 -0.49
N HIS A 136 13.82 6.16 -0.34
CA HIS A 136 14.49 5.12 0.48
C HIS A 136 14.15 5.17 1.98
N ALA A 137 13.65 6.29 2.48
CA ALA A 137 13.17 6.44 3.87
C ALA A 137 11.73 5.93 4.09
N TYR A 138 11.16 5.28 3.08
CA TYR A 138 9.80 4.79 3.15
C TYR A 138 9.65 3.67 4.19
N THR A 139 8.78 3.87 5.17
CA THR A 139 8.49 2.96 6.28
C THR A 139 6.99 2.69 6.41
N GLY A 140 6.29 2.50 5.31
CA GLY A 140 4.85 2.16 5.36
C GLY A 140 4.60 0.82 6.07
N ASN A 141 3.46 0.70 6.73
CA ASN A 141 3.00 -0.56 7.34
C ASN A 141 2.52 -1.52 6.25
N TRP A 142 3.46 -2.10 5.52
CA TRP A 142 3.20 -3.12 4.52
C TRP A 142 3.58 -4.49 5.06
N ASN A 143 2.69 -5.46 4.91
CA ASN A 143 2.95 -6.83 5.33
C ASN A 143 3.87 -7.50 4.31
N ASN A 144 4.78 -8.35 4.80
CA ASN A 144 5.49 -9.29 3.95
C ASN A 144 4.60 -10.51 3.71
N PRO A 145 4.33 -10.90 2.45
CA PRO A 145 3.50 -12.06 2.14
C PRO A 145 4.01 -13.38 2.72
N ILE A 146 5.32 -13.56 2.84
CA ILE A 146 5.93 -14.77 3.43
C ILE A 146 5.59 -14.86 4.92
N ASP A 147 5.70 -13.75 5.65
CA ASP A 147 5.35 -13.70 7.06
C ASP A 147 3.87 -14.02 7.27
N VAL A 148 3.02 -13.53 6.36
CA VAL A 148 1.58 -13.81 6.40
C VAL A 148 1.33 -15.27 6.15
N LEU A 149 1.88 -15.85 5.08
CA LEU A 149 1.71 -17.26 4.72
C LEU A 149 2.19 -18.18 5.84
N ASN A 150 3.35 -17.90 6.44
CA ASN A 150 3.92 -18.72 7.53
C ASN A 150 3.12 -18.64 8.84
N ASN A 151 2.35 -17.56 9.03
CA ASN A 151 1.51 -17.36 10.21
C ASN A 151 0.04 -17.66 9.97
N LEU A 152 -0.35 -18.06 8.76
CA LEU A 152 -1.69 -18.59 8.52
C LEU A 152 -1.85 -19.91 9.26
N ASP A 153 -2.66 -19.88 10.31
CA ASP A 153 -3.14 -21.12 10.91
C ASP A 153 -4.29 -21.62 10.03
N THR A 154 -4.03 -22.64 9.23
CA THR A 154 -4.97 -23.28 8.30
C THR A 154 -6.25 -23.80 8.94
N LYS A 155 -6.42 -23.64 10.25
CA LYS A 155 -7.60 -24.11 11.01
C LYS A 155 -8.35 -23.01 11.75
N LYS A 156 -7.90 -21.77 11.73
CA LYS A 156 -8.54 -20.66 12.45
C LYS A 156 -8.50 -19.39 11.62
N HIS A 157 -9.60 -18.65 11.63
CA HIS A 157 -9.63 -17.26 11.20
C HIS A 157 -8.56 -16.47 11.92
N SER A 158 -7.45 -16.17 11.27
CA SER A 158 -6.39 -15.42 11.92
C SER A 158 -6.53 -13.94 11.59
N ILE A 159 -6.80 -13.16 12.64
CA ILE A 159 -6.65 -11.71 12.59
C ILE A 159 -5.20 -11.44 12.96
N LEU A 160 -4.33 -11.22 11.97
CA LEU A 160 -2.95 -10.87 12.21
C LEU A 160 -2.68 -9.50 11.58
N LYS A 161 -2.21 -8.54 12.41
CA LYS A 161 -1.68 -7.24 11.98
C LYS A 161 -2.51 -6.46 10.95
N GLY A 162 -3.86 -6.50 11.06
CA GLY A 162 -4.76 -5.72 10.20
C GLY A 162 -5.11 -6.36 8.85
N TYR A 163 -4.90 -7.63 8.67
CA TYR A 163 -5.43 -8.42 7.56
C TYR A 163 -6.22 -9.63 8.06
N TYR A 164 -7.12 -10.10 7.21
CA TYR A 164 -7.92 -11.30 7.45
C TYR A 164 -7.75 -12.22 6.26
N CYS A 165 -7.27 -13.43 6.51
CA CYS A 165 -7.33 -14.51 5.55
C CYS A 165 -8.21 -15.60 6.16
N THR A 166 -9.26 -15.99 5.48
CA THR A 166 -10.20 -17.03 5.93
C THR A 166 -10.06 -18.23 5.01
N ASP A 167 -10.03 -19.42 5.61
CA ASP A 167 -9.98 -20.70 4.88
C ASP A 167 -11.37 -21.23 4.50
N ASP A 168 -12.42 -20.44 4.71
CA ASP A 168 -13.80 -20.87 4.40
C ASP A 168 -14.06 -20.75 2.89
N ILE A 169 -13.88 -21.85 2.21
CA ILE A 169 -14.55 -22.18 0.95
C ILE A 169 -15.58 -23.28 1.20
#